data_5b985e027ab01bd4c9d180ead86cb6ff
#
_entry.id   5b985e027ab01bd4c9d180ead86cb6ff
#
_cell.length_a   1.000
_cell.length_b   1.000
_cell.length_c   1.000
_cell.angle_alpha   90.00
_cell.angle_beta   90.00
_cell.angle_gamma   90.00
#
_symmetry.space_group_name_H-M   'P 1'
#
loop_
_entity.id
_entity.type
_entity.pdbx_description
1 polymer ?
#
loop_
_entity_poly.entity_id
_entity_poly.type
_entity_poly.pdbx_seq_one_letter_code
_entity_poly.pdbx_strand_id
1 'polypeptide(L)'
;DSSTSRGLGDVYKRQVEVTVKANTTYQSREGKVVVKAGAARTSIPVTQAARPEPSADPDITVPEGYRLVWNEEFNKGTQPDLDQWYYETGENGWGNNELQHYVAGNQGNEQLAAIKDGILSIIAKKIGETVYSIRMNTKESWKYGYFEARLKLPKGKGTWPAFWMMPKNYTAWPDDGEIDIMEEVGYNANYVSSAIHCKAYHHSIGTQKTGETFLPTAQTEFHVYALEWTEDFIRTFVDGKQLFRFDNDKANNRNTWPFNAPFYLKLNLAWGGDWGGAQGVDESALPATYEIDYVRVFQKK
;
A
#
# COMPACT_ATOMS: atom_id res chain seq x y z
N ASP A 1 18.27 32.92 -34.39
CA ASP A 1 17.66 34.24 -34.58
C ASP A 1 18.45 35.28 -33.82
N SER A 2 19.14 36.13 -34.60
CA SER A 2 19.89 37.26 -34.10
C SER A 2 18.91 38.39 -33.73
N SER A 3 18.65 38.62 -32.47
CA SER A 3 18.11 39.90 -32.00
C SER A 3 19.22 40.70 -31.37
N THR A 4 19.79 41.59 -32.16
CA THR A 4 20.58 42.70 -31.68
C THR A 4 19.64 43.74 -31.07
N SER A 5 19.46 43.74 -29.78
CA SER A 5 18.96 44.89 -29.03
C SER A 5 20.07 45.41 -28.14
N ARG A 6 20.60 46.58 -28.51
CA ARG A 6 21.56 47.32 -27.75
C ARG A 6 20.82 48.30 -26.83
N GLY A 7 20.61 47.87 -25.60
CA GLY A 7 20.14 48.75 -24.52
C GLY A 7 20.64 48.24 -23.20
N LEU A 8 21.37 49.02 -22.44
CA LEU A 8 21.86 48.72 -21.09
C LEU A 8 20.75 48.35 -20.08
N GLY A 9 19.47 48.57 -20.45
CA GLY A 9 18.32 48.24 -19.62
C GLY A 9 17.90 46.74 -19.67
N ASP A 10 18.29 45.96 -20.66
CA ASP A 10 17.85 44.55 -20.85
C ASP A 10 18.74 43.50 -20.16
N VAL A 11 19.92 43.91 -19.69
CA VAL A 11 20.88 42.99 -19.07
C VAL A 11 20.42 42.45 -17.71
N TYR A 12 19.53 43.16 -17.04
CA TYR A 12 19.06 42.81 -15.68
C TYR A 12 17.80 41.94 -15.64
N LYS A 13 17.22 41.54 -16.77
CA LYS A 13 15.92 40.83 -16.83
C LYS A 13 16.00 39.39 -17.31
N ARG A 14 17.19 38.82 -17.52
CA ARG A 14 17.31 37.40 -17.92
C ARG A 14 17.39 36.53 -16.69
N GLN A 15 16.29 35.89 -16.36
CA GLN A 15 16.22 34.84 -15.34
C GLN A 15 16.29 33.48 -16.01
N VAL A 16 17.00 32.55 -15.36
CA VAL A 16 16.96 31.12 -15.68
C VAL A 16 16.23 30.46 -14.52
N GLU A 17 15.04 29.96 -14.79
CA GLU A 17 14.29 29.17 -13.84
C GLU A 17 14.78 27.73 -13.88
N VAL A 18 15.08 27.17 -12.73
CA VAL A 18 15.52 25.78 -12.58
C VAL A 18 14.57 25.04 -11.64
N THR A 19 13.78 24.13 -12.21
CA THR A 19 12.91 23.27 -11.43
C THR A 19 13.64 21.96 -11.11
N VAL A 20 13.67 21.58 -9.84
CA VAL A 20 14.24 20.31 -9.37
C VAL A 20 13.14 19.46 -8.75
N LYS A 21 13.21 18.15 -8.97
CA LYS A 21 12.29 17.21 -8.30
C LYS A 21 12.49 17.27 -6.78
N ALA A 22 11.41 17.16 -6.02
CA ALA A 22 11.46 17.12 -4.56
C ALA A 22 12.45 16.05 -4.05
N ASN A 23 13.12 16.37 -2.94
CA ASN A 23 13.94 15.41 -2.25
C ASN A 23 13.03 14.49 -1.42
N THR A 24 12.92 13.24 -1.82
CA THR A 24 12.11 12.22 -1.14
C THR A 24 12.89 11.44 -0.08
N THR A 25 14.17 11.76 0.13
CA THR A 25 15.02 11.09 1.12
C THR A 25 15.09 11.88 2.43
N TYR A 26 15.37 11.19 3.53
CA TYR A 26 15.60 11.81 4.85
C TYR A 26 17.02 12.34 5.04
N GLN A 27 17.76 12.54 3.95
CA GLN A 27 19.07 13.17 3.94
C GLN A 27 19.04 14.38 3.00
N SER A 28 19.66 15.48 3.40
CA SER A 28 19.89 16.59 2.50
C SER A 28 20.76 16.15 1.32
N ARG A 29 20.51 16.72 0.17
CA ARG A 29 21.34 16.46 -1.01
C ARG A 29 21.84 17.75 -1.62
N GLU A 30 23.03 17.69 -2.19
CA GLU A 30 23.67 18.81 -2.85
C GLU A 30 23.89 18.51 -4.33
N GLY A 31 23.85 19.56 -5.12
CA GLY A 31 24.10 19.50 -6.55
C GLY A 31 24.58 20.86 -7.06
N LYS A 32 24.81 20.97 -8.36
CA LYS A 32 25.14 22.23 -8.99
C LYS A 32 24.46 22.39 -10.34
N VAL A 33 23.96 23.57 -10.61
CA VAL A 33 23.54 24.00 -11.95
C VAL A 33 24.70 24.69 -12.63
N VAL A 34 25.06 24.20 -13.81
CA VAL A 34 26.13 24.80 -14.63
C VAL A 34 25.49 25.62 -15.76
N VAL A 35 25.66 26.91 -15.72
CA VAL A 35 25.24 27.82 -16.79
C VAL A 35 26.42 28.09 -17.72
N LYS A 36 26.18 27.93 -19.03
CA LYS A 36 27.19 28.17 -20.08
C LYS A 36 26.65 29.23 -21.04
N ALA A 37 27.52 30.14 -21.43
CA ALA A 37 27.26 31.15 -22.46
C ALA A 37 28.52 31.31 -23.33
N GLY A 38 28.55 30.64 -24.46
CA GLY A 38 29.78 30.55 -25.28
C GLY A 38 30.91 29.85 -24.51
N ALA A 39 32.08 30.53 -24.40
CA ALA A 39 33.22 30.03 -23.63
C ALA A 39 33.07 30.29 -22.10
N ALA A 40 32.17 31.16 -21.68
CA ALA A 40 31.94 31.45 -20.27
C ALA A 40 31.12 30.33 -19.58
N ARG A 41 31.52 30.00 -18.35
CA ARG A 41 30.87 28.97 -17.54
C ARG A 41 30.79 29.46 -16.07
N THR A 42 29.64 29.28 -15.45
CA THR A 42 29.51 29.46 -14.01
C THR A 42 28.74 28.29 -13.39
N SER A 43 28.98 28.01 -12.12
CA SER A 43 28.30 26.94 -11.37
C SER A 43 27.60 27.55 -10.17
N ILE A 44 26.34 27.22 -10.02
CA ILE A 44 25.50 27.65 -8.91
C ILE A 44 25.24 26.41 -8.03
N PRO A 45 25.70 26.38 -6.78
CA PRO A 45 25.38 25.30 -5.87
C PRO A 45 23.89 25.31 -5.53
N VAL A 46 23.30 24.13 -5.42
CA VAL A 46 21.91 23.93 -5.03
C VAL A 46 21.86 22.89 -3.94
N THR A 47 21.29 23.25 -2.80
CA THR A 47 21.04 22.33 -1.69
C THR A 47 19.55 22.10 -1.55
N GLN A 48 19.12 20.85 -1.45
CA GLN A 48 17.77 20.48 -1.08
C GLN A 48 17.78 19.89 0.33
N ALA A 49 16.93 20.43 1.19
CA ALA A 49 16.70 19.86 2.52
C ALA A 49 16.23 18.40 2.44
N ALA A 50 16.47 17.65 3.49
CA ALA A 50 15.85 16.35 3.69
C ALA A 50 14.33 16.50 3.70
N ARG A 51 13.63 15.41 3.31
CA ARG A 51 12.19 15.32 3.57
C ARG A 51 11.98 15.45 5.09
N PRO A 52 11.00 16.25 5.55
CA PRO A 52 10.64 16.27 6.97
C PRO A 52 10.23 14.86 7.42
N GLU A 53 10.71 14.43 8.58
CA GLU A 53 10.16 13.23 9.19
C GLU A 53 8.67 13.49 9.52
N PRO A 54 7.77 12.49 9.36
CA PRO A 54 6.41 12.62 9.85
C PRO A 54 6.48 13.02 11.33
N SER A 55 5.70 14.00 11.74
CA SER A 55 5.59 14.31 13.17
C SER A 55 5.05 13.06 13.85
N ALA A 56 5.86 12.40 14.66
CA ALA A 56 5.41 11.27 15.44
C ALA A 56 4.29 11.76 16.36
N ASP A 57 3.07 11.25 16.14
CA ASP A 57 2.04 11.32 17.14
C ASP A 57 2.63 10.63 18.39
N PRO A 58 2.58 11.26 19.58
CA PRO A 58 3.16 10.66 20.79
C PRO A 58 2.57 9.28 21.12
N ASP A 59 1.41 8.95 20.57
CA ASP A 59 0.74 7.66 20.76
C ASP A 59 1.23 6.56 19.80
N ILE A 60 2.12 6.88 18.84
CA ILE A 60 2.68 5.88 17.92
C ILE A 60 3.88 5.18 18.56
N THR A 61 3.72 3.89 18.87
CA THR A 61 4.82 3.03 19.30
C THR A 61 5.70 2.67 18.11
N VAL A 62 6.94 3.16 18.11
CA VAL A 62 7.92 2.87 17.06
C VAL A 62 8.69 1.60 17.42
N PRO A 63 8.76 0.57 16.55
CA PRO A 63 9.55 -0.62 16.80
C PRO A 63 11.03 -0.30 17.01
N GLU A 64 11.70 -1.05 17.90
CA GLU A 64 13.11 -0.82 18.21
C GLU A 64 14.00 -0.91 16.95
N GLY A 65 14.91 0.07 16.79
CA GLY A 65 15.79 0.16 15.62
C GLY A 65 15.15 0.74 14.34
N TYR A 66 13.86 1.09 14.42
CA TYR A 66 13.12 1.68 13.30
C TYR A 66 12.81 3.16 13.54
N ARG A 67 12.34 3.84 12.51
CA ARG A 67 11.72 5.17 12.57
C ARG A 67 10.44 5.15 11.74
N LEU A 68 9.45 5.92 12.16
CA LEU A 68 8.24 6.15 11.36
C LEU A 68 8.63 6.92 10.07
N VAL A 69 8.17 6.44 8.92
CA VAL A 69 8.44 7.09 7.62
C VAL A 69 7.16 7.49 6.90
N TRP A 70 6.04 6.86 7.23
CA TRP A 70 4.73 7.17 6.69
C TRP A 70 3.65 6.62 7.62
N ASN A 71 2.54 7.33 7.75
CA ASN A 71 1.36 6.85 8.46
C ASN A 71 0.08 7.47 7.91
N GLU A 72 -1.02 6.75 8.09
CA GLU A 72 -2.38 7.22 7.90
C GLU A 72 -3.21 6.76 9.11
N GLU A 73 -3.70 7.73 9.88
CA GLU A 73 -4.48 7.52 11.09
C GLU A 73 -5.97 7.80 10.87
N PHE A 74 -6.38 8.09 9.64
CA PHE A 74 -7.76 8.41 9.23
C PHE A 74 -8.46 9.48 10.08
N ASN A 75 -7.69 10.39 10.67
CA ASN A 75 -8.18 11.46 11.56
C ASN A 75 -8.67 12.71 10.80
N LYS A 76 -8.61 12.70 9.46
CA LYS A 76 -8.92 13.87 8.63
C LYS A 76 -9.90 13.52 7.52
N GLY A 77 -10.81 14.46 7.26
CA GLY A 77 -11.78 14.30 6.17
C GLY A 77 -12.84 13.24 6.46
N THR A 78 -13.62 12.93 5.44
CA THR A 78 -14.67 11.88 5.46
C THR A 78 -14.39 10.76 4.46
N GLN A 79 -13.30 10.89 3.71
CA GLN A 79 -12.82 9.92 2.70
C GLN A 79 -11.28 9.87 2.72
N PRO A 80 -10.67 8.78 2.24
CA PRO A 80 -9.21 8.69 2.07
C PRO A 80 -8.62 9.86 1.29
N ASP A 81 -7.47 10.36 1.77
CA ASP A 81 -6.73 11.42 1.12
C ASP A 81 -6.14 10.94 -0.22
N LEU A 82 -6.63 11.49 -1.33
CA LEU A 82 -6.18 11.13 -2.67
C LEU A 82 -4.76 11.64 -2.98
N ASP A 83 -4.11 12.41 -2.13
CA ASP A 83 -2.68 12.69 -2.24
C ASP A 83 -1.83 11.51 -1.73
N GLN A 84 -2.38 10.70 -0.85
CA GLN A 84 -1.73 9.51 -0.27
C GLN A 84 -2.18 8.20 -0.92
N TRP A 85 -3.44 8.12 -1.35
CA TRP A 85 -4.10 6.92 -1.84
C TRP A 85 -4.60 7.07 -3.29
N TYR A 86 -4.80 5.96 -3.97
CA TYR A 86 -5.56 5.88 -5.22
C TYR A 86 -6.41 4.62 -5.25
N TYR A 87 -7.51 4.68 -6.03
CA TYR A 87 -8.40 3.53 -6.19
C TYR A 87 -8.07 2.77 -7.47
N GLU A 88 -8.22 1.44 -7.42
CA GLU A 88 -8.37 0.60 -8.59
C GLU A 88 -9.86 0.31 -8.79
N THR A 89 -10.34 0.40 -10.02
CA THR A 89 -11.76 0.27 -10.35
C THR A 89 -11.99 -0.76 -11.45
N GLY A 90 -13.15 -1.41 -11.46
CA GLY A 90 -13.55 -2.37 -12.49
C GLY A 90 -14.24 -3.61 -11.93
N GLU A 91 -14.71 -4.46 -12.86
CA GLU A 91 -15.51 -5.65 -12.61
C GLU A 91 -15.02 -6.88 -13.40
N ASN A 92 -13.72 -6.95 -13.67
CA ASN A 92 -13.11 -7.99 -14.52
C ASN A 92 -12.76 -9.29 -13.78
N GLY A 93 -13.29 -9.50 -12.57
CA GLY A 93 -13.00 -10.69 -11.73
C GLY A 93 -11.63 -10.67 -11.07
N TRP A 94 -10.80 -9.68 -11.35
CA TRP A 94 -9.50 -9.41 -10.70
C TRP A 94 -8.52 -10.60 -10.63
N GLY A 95 -8.62 -11.51 -11.62
CA GLY A 95 -7.81 -12.73 -11.70
C GLY A 95 -8.28 -13.89 -10.83
N ASN A 96 -9.33 -13.70 -10.02
CA ASN A 96 -9.85 -14.66 -9.04
C ASN A 96 -11.36 -14.92 -9.19
N ASN A 97 -11.97 -14.54 -10.33
CA ASN A 97 -13.42 -14.61 -10.55
C ASN A 97 -14.24 -13.89 -9.45
N GLU A 98 -13.69 -12.79 -8.90
CA GLU A 98 -14.36 -11.98 -7.89
C GLU A 98 -15.64 -11.35 -8.46
N LEU A 99 -16.66 -11.22 -7.62
CA LEU A 99 -18.02 -10.86 -8.06
C LEU A 99 -18.34 -9.35 -7.91
N GLN A 100 -17.57 -8.60 -7.14
CA GLN A 100 -17.81 -7.18 -6.93
C GLN A 100 -17.28 -6.32 -8.07
N HIS A 101 -17.90 -5.15 -8.20
CA HIS A 101 -17.38 -4.03 -8.96
C HIS A 101 -16.66 -3.07 -8.00
N TYR A 102 -15.35 -2.88 -8.15
CA TYR A 102 -14.61 -1.88 -7.38
C TYR A 102 -14.82 -0.48 -7.96
N VAL A 103 -15.05 0.49 -7.06
CA VAL A 103 -15.32 1.90 -7.41
C VAL A 103 -14.40 2.86 -6.65
N ALA A 104 -14.34 4.10 -7.11
CA ALA A 104 -13.50 5.14 -6.52
C ALA A 104 -14.21 5.85 -5.36
N GLY A 105 -14.30 5.17 -4.21
CA GLY A 105 -14.83 5.72 -2.96
C GLY A 105 -16.35 5.67 -2.83
N ASN A 106 -17.09 5.96 -3.89
CA ASN A 106 -18.55 6.07 -3.87
C ASN A 106 -19.21 5.33 -5.05
N GLN A 107 -20.46 4.90 -4.86
CA GLN A 107 -21.36 4.47 -5.92
C GLN A 107 -22.69 5.24 -5.80
N GLY A 108 -22.94 6.18 -6.72
CA GLY A 108 -24.05 7.11 -6.61
C GLY A 108 -23.96 7.92 -5.29
N ASN A 109 -25.00 7.86 -4.48
CA ASN A 109 -25.04 8.53 -3.17
C ASN A 109 -24.48 7.65 -2.03
N GLU A 110 -24.05 6.44 -2.32
CA GLU A 110 -23.50 5.51 -1.33
C GLU A 110 -21.99 5.68 -1.20
N GLN A 111 -21.54 6.04 0.00
CA GLN A 111 -20.13 6.13 0.33
C GLN A 111 -19.64 4.76 0.77
N LEU A 112 -18.68 4.19 0.02
CA LEU A 112 -18.15 2.85 0.25
C LEU A 112 -16.73 2.87 0.82
N ALA A 113 -16.05 4.02 0.80
CA ALA A 113 -14.85 4.30 1.56
C ALA A 113 -15.12 5.52 2.46
N ALA A 114 -15.52 5.26 3.71
CA ALA A 114 -15.99 6.30 4.63
C ALA A 114 -15.07 6.43 5.83
N ILE A 115 -14.63 7.65 6.15
CA ILE A 115 -13.91 7.94 7.39
C ILE A 115 -14.86 8.58 8.39
N LYS A 116 -14.92 7.97 9.58
CA LYS A 116 -15.67 8.50 10.70
C LYS A 116 -14.98 8.13 12.01
N ASP A 117 -14.85 9.10 12.92
CA ASP A 117 -14.27 8.90 14.26
C ASP A 117 -12.88 8.24 14.25
N GLY A 118 -12.04 8.60 13.26
CA GLY A 118 -10.69 8.04 13.10
C GLY A 118 -10.64 6.64 12.48
N ILE A 119 -11.74 6.12 11.98
CA ILE A 119 -11.82 4.79 11.37
C ILE A 119 -12.19 4.91 9.89
N LEU A 120 -11.41 4.29 9.01
CA LEU A 120 -11.81 4.04 7.64
C LEU A 120 -12.66 2.78 7.57
N SER A 121 -13.85 2.89 6.99
CA SER A 121 -14.73 1.76 6.64
C SER A 121 -14.66 1.51 5.14
N ILE A 122 -14.20 0.34 4.73
CA ILE A 122 -14.35 -0.20 3.38
C ILE A 122 -15.60 -1.08 3.39
N ILE A 123 -16.59 -0.73 2.55
CA ILE A 123 -17.92 -1.32 2.58
C ILE A 123 -18.20 -2.06 1.28
N ALA A 124 -18.47 -3.36 1.37
CA ALA A 124 -19.09 -4.11 0.29
C ALA A 124 -20.61 -4.02 0.41
N LYS A 125 -21.29 -3.52 -0.61
CA LYS A 125 -22.73 -3.27 -0.59
C LYS A 125 -23.39 -3.66 -1.92
N LYS A 126 -24.52 -4.36 -1.84
CA LYS A 126 -25.37 -4.63 -3.01
C LYS A 126 -26.20 -3.39 -3.31
N ILE A 127 -26.12 -2.89 -4.54
CA ILE A 127 -26.91 -1.78 -5.06
C ILE A 127 -27.51 -2.24 -6.38
N GLY A 128 -28.84 -2.39 -6.43
CA GLY A 128 -29.50 -3.11 -7.51
C GLY A 128 -29.08 -4.59 -7.50
N GLU A 129 -28.61 -5.10 -8.63
CA GLU A 129 -28.15 -6.49 -8.76
C GLU A 129 -26.63 -6.65 -8.59
N THR A 130 -25.89 -5.55 -8.41
CA THR A 130 -24.43 -5.55 -8.38
C THR A 130 -23.91 -5.29 -6.95
N VAL A 131 -22.89 -6.03 -6.53
CA VAL A 131 -22.14 -5.74 -5.32
C VAL A 131 -20.98 -4.80 -5.67
N TYR A 132 -20.94 -3.66 -5.01
CA TYR A 132 -19.86 -2.70 -5.13
C TYR A 132 -18.97 -2.73 -3.90
N SER A 133 -17.68 -2.48 -4.09
CA SER A 133 -16.70 -2.45 -3.01
C SER A 133 -15.52 -1.54 -3.36
N ILE A 134 -14.50 -1.56 -2.50
CA ILE A 134 -13.32 -0.71 -2.61
C ILE A 134 -12.04 -1.55 -2.68
N ARG A 135 -11.14 -1.12 -3.58
CA ARG A 135 -9.73 -1.54 -3.66
C ARG A 135 -8.87 -0.29 -3.78
N MET A 136 -8.00 -0.06 -2.81
CA MET A 136 -7.19 1.15 -2.74
C MET A 136 -5.74 0.83 -2.42
N ASN A 137 -4.84 1.70 -2.89
CA ASN A 137 -3.41 1.51 -2.81
C ASN A 137 -2.72 2.78 -2.35
N THR A 138 -1.59 2.65 -1.63
CA THR A 138 -0.74 3.80 -1.36
C THR A 138 -0.04 4.29 -2.62
N LYS A 139 0.08 5.60 -2.79
CA LYS A 139 0.90 6.21 -3.86
C LYS A 139 2.39 6.03 -3.62
N GLU A 140 2.78 6.02 -2.35
CA GLU A 140 4.15 5.72 -1.95
C GLU A 140 4.43 4.23 -1.96
N SER A 141 5.69 3.87 -2.08
CA SER A 141 6.15 2.48 -2.06
C SER A 141 7.50 2.40 -1.35
N TRP A 142 7.72 1.31 -0.64
CA TRP A 142 8.91 1.12 0.19
C TRP A 142 9.59 -0.20 -0.13
N LYS A 143 10.89 -0.22 0.01
CA LYS A 143 11.67 -1.44 0.00
C LYS A 143 12.16 -1.70 1.41
N TYR A 144 11.78 -2.85 1.95
CA TYR A 144 12.06 -3.26 3.32
C TYR A 144 11.42 -2.33 4.37
N GLY A 145 11.25 -2.82 5.56
CA GLY A 145 10.67 -2.06 6.67
C GLY A 145 9.83 -2.93 7.60
N TYR A 146 9.18 -2.24 8.50
CA TYR A 146 8.11 -2.77 9.34
C TYR A 146 6.83 -2.04 8.97
N PHE A 147 5.80 -2.79 8.63
CA PHE A 147 4.51 -2.30 8.14
C PHE A 147 3.44 -2.83 9.07
N GLU A 148 2.53 -2.00 9.52
CA GLU A 148 1.42 -2.45 10.35
C GLU A 148 0.11 -1.75 10.00
N ALA A 149 -0.98 -2.45 10.21
CA ALA A 149 -2.33 -1.90 10.20
C ALA A 149 -3.13 -2.48 11.36
N ARG A 150 -4.00 -1.68 11.96
CA ARG A 150 -4.95 -2.12 12.98
C ARG A 150 -6.32 -2.24 12.34
N LEU A 151 -6.81 -3.47 12.26
CA LEU A 151 -7.93 -3.88 11.41
C LEU A 151 -8.96 -4.65 12.21
N LYS A 152 -10.24 -4.46 11.85
CA LYS A 152 -11.36 -5.33 12.25
C LYS A 152 -12.03 -5.88 10.99
N LEU A 153 -12.08 -7.21 10.86
CA LEU A 153 -12.47 -7.86 9.64
C LEU A 153 -14.00 -7.93 9.48
N PRO A 154 -14.49 -7.95 8.22
CA PRO A 154 -15.93 -8.06 7.94
C PRO A 154 -16.46 -9.44 8.30
N LYS A 155 -17.77 -9.53 8.57
CA LYS A 155 -18.47 -10.79 8.75
C LYS A 155 -19.20 -11.20 7.48
N GLY A 156 -19.36 -12.50 7.30
CA GLY A 156 -20.28 -13.07 6.33
C GLY A 156 -19.61 -13.88 5.21
N LYS A 157 -20.27 -14.97 4.84
CA LYS A 157 -19.81 -15.86 3.78
C LYS A 157 -19.83 -15.13 2.44
N GLY A 158 -18.68 -15.07 1.81
CA GLY A 158 -18.45 -14.33 0.56
C GLY A 158 -17.50 -13.14 0.73
N THR A 159 -17.24 -12.64 1.97
CA THR A 159 -16.24 -11.61 2.19
C THR A 159 -14.83 -12.16 2.05
N TRP A 160 -13.94 -11.32 1.49
CA TRP A 160 -12.51 -11.59 1.39
C TRP A 160 -11.74 -10.27 1.53
N PRO A 161 -11.54 -9.80 2.77
CA PRO A 161 -10.69 -8.65 3.05
C PRO A 161 -9.22 -8.99 2.90
N ALA A 162 -8.41 -8.01 2.47
CA ALA A 162 -6.97 -8.15 2.40
C ALA A 162 -6.22 -6.87 2.76
N PHE A 163 -5.08 -7.05 3.43
CA PHE A 163 -4.02 -6.07 3.63
C PHE A 163 -2.72 -6.68 3.11
N TRP A 164 -2.19 -6.16 2.02
CA TRP A 164 -1.18 -6.81 1.21
C TRP A 164 -0.33 -5.82 0.41
N MET A 165 0.64 -6.32 -0.36
CA MET A 165 1.58 -5.49 -1.10
C MET A 165 1.86 -6.04 -2.49
N MET A 166 2.00 -5.11 -3.45
CA MET A 166 2.43 -5.39 -4.82
C MET A 166 3.67 -4.55 -5.19
N PRO A 167 4.53 -5.05 -6.09
CA PRO A 167 5.71 -4.31 -6.53
C PRO A 167 5.34 -3.04 -7.31
N LYS A 168 6.07 -1.96 -7.06
CA LYS A 168 5.86 -0.66 -7.74
C LYS A 168 5.92 -0.76 -9.26
N ASN A 169 6.87 -1.55 -9.77
CA ASN A 169 7.07 -1.77 -11.19
C ASN A 169 6.53 -3.15 -11.59
N TYR A 170 5.23 -3.35 -11.33
CA TYR A 170 4.54 -4.59 -11.67
C TYR A 170 4.48 -4.79 -13.18
N THR A 171 4.87 -5.97 -13.65
CA THR A 171 4.79 -6.39 -15.05
C THR A 171 4.05 -7.70 -15.25
N ALA A 172 4.27 -8.67 -14.35
CA ALA A 172 3.65 -9.99 -14.44
C ALA A 172 3.47 -10.63 -13.05
N TRP A 173 2.27 -11.13 -12.79
CA TRP A 173 1.99 -11.99 -11.66
C TRP A 173 2.22 -13.47 -12.05
N PRO A 174 2.81 -14.30 -11.19
CA PRO A 174 3.37 -13.98 -9.88
C PRO A 174 4.86 -13.63 -9.91
N ASP A 175 5.47 -13.42 -11.08
CA ASP A 175 6.91 -13.33 -11.30
C ASP A 175 7.56 -12.16 -10.53
N ASP A 176 6.81 -11.08 -10.33
CA ASP A 176 7.30 -9.86 -9.68
C ASP A 176 7.13 -9.87 -8.15
N GLY A 177 6.41 -10.88 -7.63
CA GLY A 177 6.18 -11.07 -6.20
C GLY A 177 4.88 -10.42 -5.70
N GLU A 178 4.34 -10.98 -4.60
CA GLU A 178 3.21 -10.49 -3.82
C GLU A 178 3.44 -10.86 -2.36
N ILE A 179 3.11 -9.97 -1.44
CA ILE A 179 3.20 -10.21 0.01
C ILE A 179 1.85 -9.94 0.63
N ASP A 180 1.20 -10.98 1.13
CA ASP A 180 -0.10 -10.91 1.80
C ASP A 180 0.13 -10.89 3.30
N ILE A 181 -0.10 -9.72 3.91
CA ILE A 181 0.13 -9.50 5.34
C ILE A 181 -1.02 -10.08 6.15
N MET A 182 -2.24 -9.86 5.68
CA MET A 182 -3.48 -10.38 6.27
C MET A 182 -4.50 -10.66 5.18
N GLU A 183 -5.05 -11.85 5.21
CA GLU A 183 -6.23 -12.24 4.46
C GLU A 183 -7.16 -13.08 5.34
N GLU A 184 -8.47 -13.01 5.07
CA GLU A 184 -9.50 -13.88 5.63
C GLU A 184 -10.56 -14.16 4.55
N VAL A 185 -11.19 -15.33 4.61
CA VAL A 185 -12.39 -15.62 3.84
C VAL A 185 -13.57 -15.87 4.78
N GLY A 186 -14.69 -15.19 4.55
CA GLY A 186 -15.82 -15.18 5.48
C GLY A 186 -16.48 -16.53 5.73
N TYR A 187 -16.30 -17.53 4.87
CA TYR A 187 -16.78 -18.89 5.13
C TYR A 187 -15.89 -19.66 6.13
N ASN A 188 -14.65 -19.23 6.33
CA ASN A 188 -13.70 -19.75 7.33
C ASN A 188 -13.41 -18.68 8.39
N ALA A 189 -14.46 -18.16 8.99
CA ALA A 189 -14.43 -17.03 9.88
C ALA A 189 -13.42 -17.14 11.02
N ASN A 190 -12.69 -16.04 11.27
CA ASN A 190 -11.64 -15.93 12.30
C ASN A 190 -10.37 -16.77 12.03
N TYR A 191 -10.22 -17.36 10.86
CA TYR A 191 -8.94 -17.91 10.40
C TYR A 191 -8.24 -16.89 9.54
N VAL A 192 -7.22 -16.23 10.09
CA VAL A 192 -6.43 -15.22 9.40
C VAL A 192 -5.15 -15.83 8.86
N SER A 193 -4.78 -15.46 7.65
CA SER A 193 -3.62 -16.00 6.94
C SER A 193 -2.68 -14.92 6.44
N SER A 194 -1.45 -15.30 6.20
CA SER A 194 -0.44 -14.54 5.47
C SER A 194 0.20 -15.44 4.41
N ALA A 195 0.61 -14.86 3.29
CA ALA A 195 1.24 -15.60 2.21
C ALA A 195 2.32 -14.79 1.49
N ILE A 196 3.12 -15.47 0.70
CA ILE A 196 3.87 -14.86 -0.40
C ILE A 196 3.58 -15.61 -1.70
N HIS A 197 3.55 -14.86 -2.80
CA HIS A 197 3.51 -15.43 -4.13
C HIS A 197 4.70 -14.94 -4.95
N CYS A 198 5.33 -15.87 -5.66
CA CYS A 198 6.38 -15.60 -6.65
C CYS A 198 6.39 -16.75 -7.67
N LYS A 199 7.22 -16.64 -8.70
CA LYS A 199 7.24 -17.62 -9.80
C LYS A 199 7.38 -19.08 -9.34
N ALA A 200 8.20 -19.33 -8.32
CA ALA A 200 8.40 -20.68 -7.78
C ALA A 200 7.30 -21.10 -6.78
N TYR A 201 6.62 -20.14 -6.18
CA TYR A 201 5.70 -20.37 -5.06
C TYR A 201 4.43 -19.53 -5.26
N HIS A 202 3.34 -20.14 -5.74
CA HIS A 202 2.04 -19.46 -5.88
C HIS A 202 0.88 -20.45 -5.89
N HIS A 203 -0.33 -19.93 -5.58
CA HIS A 203 -1.51 -20.79 -5.39
C HIS A 203 -1.91 -21.55 -6.65
N SER A 204 -1.77 -20.98 -7.85
CA SER A 204 -2.21 -21.63 -9.10
C SER A 204 -1.47 -22.95 -9.42
N ILE A 205 -0.31 -23.19 -8.79
CA ILE A 205 0.42 -24.44 -8.86
C ILE A 205 0.52 -25.16 -7.50
N GLY A 206 -0.18 -24.65 -6.47
CA GLY A 206 -0.25 -25.25 -5.14
C GLY A 206 1.06 -25.18 -4.34
N THR A 207 1.93 -24.21 -4.60
CA THR A 207 3.26 -24.12 -3.98
C THR A 207 3.46 -22.85 -3.16
N GLN A 208 2.44 -21.99 -3.02
CA GLN A 208 2.51 -20.77 -2.22
C GLN A 208 3.04 -21.07 -0.81
N LYS A 209 3.75 -20.12 -0.23
CA LYS A 209 4.20 -20.17 1.15
C LYS A 209 3.22 -19.37 1.99
N THR A 210 2.61 -20.04 2.96
CA THR A 210 1.54 -19.44 3.77
C THR A 210 1.62 -19.88 5.22
N GLY A 211 1.05 -19.10 6.12
CA GLY A 211 0.74 -19.42 7.49
C GLY A 211 -0.67 -18.99 7.83
N GLU A 212 -1.35 -19.72 8.71
CA GLU A 212 -2.71 -19.43 9.16
C GLU A 212 -2.83 -19.59 10.67
N THR A 213 -3.68 -18.80 11.31
CA THR A 213 -4.00 -18.95 12.73
C THR A 213 -5.46 -18.64 12.99
N PHE A 214 -6.03 -19.30 14.01
CA PHE A 214 -7.36 -18.98 14.52
C PHE A 214 -7.28 -17.80 15.49
N LEU A 215 -7.97 -16.72 15.18
CA LEU A 215 -8.08 -15.49 15.99
C LEU A 215 -9.55 -15.24 16.34
N PRO A 216 -10.05 -15.69 17.47
CA PRO A 216 -11.50 -15.77 17.77
C PRO A 216 -12.26 -14.46 17.61
N THR A 217 -11.57 -13.33 17.73
CA THR A 217 -12.15 -11.99 17.72
C THR A 217 -11.80 -11.18 16.46
N ALA A 218 -11.21 -11.79 15.42
CA ALA A 218 -10.82 -11.10 14.20
C ALA A 218 -11.94 -10.26 13.57
N GLN A 219 -13.18 -10.74 13.65
CA GLN A 219 -14.37 -10.09 13.09
C GLN A 219 -15.14 -9.23 14.11
N THR A 220 -14.70 -9.13 15.37
CA THR A 220 -15.42 -8.42 16.43
C THR A 220 -14.59 -7.36 17.13
N GLU A 221 -13.27 -7.47 17.09
CA GLU A 221 -12.31 -6.56 17.71
C GLU A 221 -11.25 -6.12 16.72
N PHE A 222 -10.58 -5.01 17.02
CA PHE A 222 -9.42 -4.57 16.25
C PHE A 222 -8.17 -5.31 16.70
N HIS A 223 -7.41 -5.81 15.71
CA HIS A 223 -6.13 -6.48 15.90
C HIS A 223 -5.04 -5.79 15.07
N VAL A 224 -3.80 -5.88 15.50
CA VAL A 224 -2.64 -5.35 14.77
C VAL A 224 -2.05 -6.46 13.91
N TYR A 225 -2.09 -6.27 12.59
CA TYR A 225 -1.46 -7.12 11.61
C TYR A 225 -0.21 -6.44 11.11
N ALA A 226 0.92 -7.12 11.18
CA ALA A 226 2.20 -6.51 10.84
C ALA A 226 3.09 -7.41 9.98
N LEU A 227 3.98 -6.74 9.24
CA LEU A 227 5.02 -7.33 8.41
C LEU A 227 6.38 -6.75 8.81
N GLU A 228 7.36 -7.58 9.07
CA GLU A 228 8.76 -7.21 9.01
C GLU A 228 9.39 -7.83 7.76
N TRP A 229 9.85 -6.96 6.88
CA TRP A 229 10.46 -7.36 5.61
C TRP A 229 11.87 -6.78 5.51
N THR A 230 12.82 -7.66 5.31
CA THR A 230 14.25 -7.36 5.16
C THR A 230 14.79 -8.01 3.88
N GLU A 231 16.08 -7.86 3.61
CA GLU A 231 16.74 -8.61 2.53
C GLU A 231 16.87 -10.10 2.81
N ASP A 232 16.72 -10.50 4.09
CA ASP A 232 16.94 -11.86 4.55
C ASP A 232 15.66 -12.66 4.70
N PHE A 233 14.55 -12.00 5.04
CA PHE A 233 13.29 -12.65 5.34
C PHE A 233 12.09 -11.72 5.21
N ILE A 234 10.93 -12.35 5.07
CA ILE A 234 9.59 -11.81 5.24
C ILE A 234 8.97 -12.54 6.42
N ARG A 235 8.47 -11.83 7.43
CA ARG A 235 7.70 -12.42 8.52
C ARG A 235 6.52 -11.55 8.90
N THR A 236 5.40 -12.19 9.19
CA THR A 236 4.17 -11.50 9.57
C THR A 236 3.78 -11.81 11.00
N PHE A 237 2.97 -10.93 11.57
CA PHE A 237 2.56 -11.00 12.97
C PHE A 237 1.08 -10.64 13.10
N VAL A 238 0.44 -11.21 14.12
CA VAL A 238 -0.85 -10.78 14.65
C VAL A 238 -0.67 -10.49 16.13
N ASP A 239 -0.97 -9.25 16.56
CA ASP A 239 -0.79 -8.78 17.93
C ASP A 239 0.61 -9.11 18.50
N GLY A 240 1.64 -8.91 17.69
CA GLY A 240 3.02 -9.17 18.03
C GLY A 240 3.44 -10.65 18.05
N LYS A 241 2.53 -11.60 17.80
CA LYS A 241 2.88 -13.01 17.65
C LYS A 241 3.14 -13.34 16.19
N GLN A 242 4.29 -13.95 15.91
CA GLN A 242 4.63 -14.36 14.55
C GLN A 242 3.62 -15.37 14.01
N LEU A 243 3.05 -15.04 12.86
CA LEU A 243 2.12 -15.88 12.11
C LEU A 243 2.83 -16.69 11.03
N PHE A 244 3.67 -16.03 10.24
CA PHE A 244 4.32 -16.61 9.07
C PHE A 244 5.78 -16.14 8.98
N ARG A 245 6.64 -16.96 8.36
CA ARG A 245 8.01 -16.60 8.00
C ARG A 245 8.43 -17.27 6.71
N PHE A 246 9.06 -16.49 5.84
CA PHE A 246 9.69 -16.94 4.61
C PHE A 246 11.11 -16.36 4.52
N ASP A 247 12.10 -17.22 4.43
CA ASP A 247 13.51 -16.84 4.37
C ASP A 247 14.00 -16.78 2.93
N ASN A 248 14.86 -15.79 2.64
CA ASN A 248 15.59 -15.70 1.39
C ASN A 248 16.60 -16.84 1.30
N ASP A 249 16.50 -17.65 0.24
CA ASP A 249 17.41 -18.77 -0.01
C ASP A 249 18.85 -18.35 -0.37
N LYS A 250 19.07 -17.03 -0.56
CA LYS A 250 20.36 -16.42 -0.95
C LYS A 250 20.93 -16.94 -2.28
N ALA A 251 20.10 -17.63 -3.06
CA ALA A 251 20.48 -18.15 -4.38
C ALA A 251 20.59 -17.07 -5.46
N ASN A 252 20.25 -15.80 -5.13
CA ASN A 252 20.14 -14.70 -6.09
C ASN A 252 19.23 -15.04 -7.27
N ASN A 253 18.18 -15.79 -7.01
CA ASN A 253 17.21 -16.28 -7.97
C ASN A 253 15.89 -15.49 -7.85
N ARG A 254 15.55 -14.69 -8.84
CA ARG A 254 14.31 -13.91 -8.86
C ARG A 254 13.06 -14.79 -8.80
N ASN A 255 13.13 -16.02 -9.29
CA ASN A 255 11.97 -16.93 -9.26
C ASN A 255 11.57 -17.34 -7.84
N THR A 256 12.54 -17.39 -6.91
CA THR A 256 12.32 -17.76 -5.50
C THR A 256 12.29 -16.54 -4.58
N TRP A 257 12.96 -15.42 -4.96
CA TRP A 257 13.04 -14.20 -4.17
C TRP A 257 13.00 -12.93 -5.03
N PRO A 258 11.83 -12.48 -5.50
CA PRO A 258 11.66 -11.19 -6.19
C PRO A 258 11.56 -9.99 -5.23
N PHE A 259 11.55 -10.20 -3.92
CA PHE A 259 11.25 -9.24 -2.86
C PHE A 259 12.43 -8.30 -2.54
N ASN A 260 13.07 -7.75 -3.58
CA ASN A 260 14.19 -6.83 -3.49
C ASN A 260 13.95 -5.48 -4.21
N ALA A 261 12.71 -5.20 -4.56
CA ALA A 261 12.23 -3.96 -5.16
C ALA A 261 11.27 -3.23 -4.20
N PRO A 262 10.93 -1.95 -4.43
CA PRO A 262 9.88 -1.29 -3.66
C PRO A 262 8.49 -1.85 -3.95
N PHE A 263 7.67 -2.03 -2.89
CA PHE A 263 6.27 -2.44 -2.95
C PHE A 263 5.37 -1.36 -2.35
N TYR A 264 4.14 -1.25 -2.83
CA TYR A 264 3.10 -0.40 -2.27
C TYR A 264 2.06 -1.22 -1.52
N LEU A 265 1.43 -0.62 -0.51
CA LEU A 265 0.39 -1.25 0.29
C LEU A 265 -0.96 -1.21 -0.42
N LYS A 266 -1.76 -2.24 -0.20
CA LYS A 266 -3.11 -2.41 -0.73
C LYS A 266 -4.07 -2.79 0.38
N LEU A 267 -5.29 -2.23 0.30
CA LEU A 267 -6.44 -2.58 1.13
C LEU A 267 -7.63 -2.83 0.20
N ASN A 268 -8.32 -3.94 0.37
CA ASN A 268 -9.55 -4.20 -0.36
C ASN A 268 -10.48 -5.11 0.41
N LEU A 269 -11.75 -5.08 0.03
CA LEU A 269 -12.75 -6.06 0.42
C LEU A 269 -13.33 -6.68 -0.86
N ALA A 270 -12.86 -7.87 -1.22
CA ALA A 270 -13.45 -8.66 -2.30
C ALA A 270 -14.75 -9.33 -1.84
N TRP A 271 -15.58 -9.68 -2.81
CA TRP A 271 -16.82 -10.43 -2.61
C TRP A 271 -16.85 -11.65 -3.53
N GLY A 272 -17.01 -12.84 -2.97
CA GLY A 272 -16.97 -14.08 -3.73
C GLY A 272 -15.58 -14.41 -4.27
N GLY A 273 -15.52 -14.81 -5.53
CA GLY A 273 -14.29 -15.26 -6.18
C GLY A 273 -13.92 -16.71 -5.87
N ASP A 274 -12.80 -17.16 -6.42
CA ASP A 274 -12.35 -18.55 -6.35
C ASP A 274 -12.10 -19.00 -4.91
N TRP A 275 -11.61 -18.11 -4.06
CA TRP A 275 -11.37 -18.41 -2.65
C TRP A 275 -12.48 -17.86 -1.74
N GLY A 276 -12.76 -16.57 -1.75
CA GLY A 276 -13.82 -15.96 -0.92
C GLY A 276 -15.20 -16.58 -1.14
N GLY A 277 -15.47 -17.02 -2.37
CA GLY A 277 -16.72 -17.67 -2.79
C GLY A 277 -16.67 -19.21 -2.87
N ALA A 278 -15.58 -19.87 -2.43
CA ALA A 278 -15.41 -21.31 -2.57
C ALA A 278 -16.54 -22.16 -1.96
N GLN A 279 -17.25 -21.62 -0.96
CA GLN A 279 -18.44 -22.24 -0.36
C GLN A 279 -19.73 -21.46 -0.68
N GLY A 280 -19.73 -20.67 -1.75
CA GLY A 280 -20.80 -19.76 -2.13
C GLY A 280 -20.75 -18.44 -1.35
N VAL A 281 -21.70 -17.57 -1.64
CA VAL A 281 -21.86 -16.27 -0.98
C VAL A 281 -23.21 -16.20 -0.27
N ASP A 282 -23.30 -15.40 0.80
CA ASP A 282 -24.54 -15.12 1.51
C ASP A 282 -24.83 -13.61 1.44
N GLU A 283 -25.63 -13.21 0.47
CA GLU A 283 -25.98 -11.80 0.27
C GLU A 283 -26.69 -11.14 1.47
N SER A 284 -27.24 -11.93 2.40
CA SER A 284 -27.82 -11.39 3.63
C SER A 284 -26.77 -10.80 4.58
N ALA A 285 -25.49 -11.10 4.36
CA ALA A 285 -24.37 -10.52 5.08
C ALA A 285 -24.00 -9.10 4.59
N LEU A 286 -24.56 -8.66 3.45
CA LEU A 286 -24.34 -7.32 2.93
C LEU A 286 -25.30 -6.28 3.55
N PRO A 287 -24.86 -5.04 3.84
CA PRO A 287 -23.51 -4.56 3.63
C PRO A 287 -22.51 -5.15 4.63
N ALA A 288 -21.33 -5.54 4.13
CA ALA A 288 -20.22 -6.00 4.94
C ALA A 288 -19.17 -4.89 5.08
N THR A 289 -18.57 -4.73 6.25
CA THR A 289 -17.65 -3.62 6.53
C THR A 289 -16.31 -4.14 7.04
N TYR A 290 -15.25 -3.73 6.39
CA TYR A 290 -13.87 -3.87 6.78
C TYR A 290 -13.38 -2.55 7.38
N GLU A 291 -13.01 -2.54 8.66
CA GLU A 291 -12.67 -1.33 9.40
C GLU A 291 -11.16 -1.25 9.63
N ILE A 292 -10.59 -0.09 9.34
CA ILE A 292 -9.16 0.21 9.44
C ILE A 292 -8.98 1.42 10.35
N ASP A 293 -8.27 1.23 11.47
CA ASP A 293 -7.98 2.28 12.44
C ASP A 293 -6.75 3.10 11.98
N TYR A 294 -5.68 2.39 11.63
CA TYR A 294 -4.49 3.04 11.08
C TYR A 294 -3.70 2.12 10.14
N VAL A 295 -2.83 2.75 9.33
CA VAL A 295 -1.76 2.09 8.58
C VAL A 295 -0.46 2.83 8.82
N ARG A 296 0.62 2.13 9.20
CA ARG A 296 1.91 2.73 9.56
C ARG A 296 3.06 2.01 8.90
N VAL A 297 4.07 2.77 8.47
CA VAL A 297 5.28 2.24 7.84
C VAL A 297 6.50 2.78 8.56
N PHE A 298 7.37 1.85 8.94
CA PHE A 298 8.63 2.15 9.61
C PHE A 298 9.79 1.57 8.81
N GLN A 299 10.91 2.28 8.74
CA GLN A 299 12.14 1.78 8.14
C GLN A 299 13.29 1.84 9.14
N LYS A 300 14.28 0.98 8.95
CA LYS A 300 15.48 0.96 9.82
C LYS A 300 16.17 2.33 9.82
N LYS A 301 16.70 2.69 10.99
CA LYS A 301 17.48 3.91 11.20
C LYS A 301 18.80 3.85 10.45
#